data_7cdf612840dfcfecda026e38cb2a073b
#
_entry.id   7cdf612840dfcfecda026e38cb2a073b
#
_cell.length_a   1.000
_cell.length_b   1.000
_cell.length_c   1.000
_cell.angle_alpha   90.00
_cell.angle_beta   90.00
_cell.angle_gamma   90.00
#
_symmetry.space_group_name_H-M   'P 1'
#
loop_
_entity.id
_entity.type
_entity.pdbx_description
1 polymer ?
#
loop_
_entity_poly.entity_id
_entity_poly.type
_entity_poly.pdbx_seq_one_letter_code
_entity_poly.pdbx_strand_id
1 'polypeptide(L)'
;PGEDGGMWNEMQNKGIMAIGWGEIGAIDAFQSKEEIRDKMKEVYGGNSSYKNSVHAVWQFCNVMKPGDIVFVKKGRTNIIGRGIVESEYMYDDERIDGYNNIRKVKWTHDESHELEIKLALKTLTDVTPYTDYVDKLNELYDTDLELEDEEEKEYKAYTKIDFLEDVYMSEENYNTLVS
;
A
#
# COMPACT_ATOMS: atom_id res chain seq x y z
N PRO A 1 0.63 -1.21 8.51
CA PRO A 1 0.68 -0.94 9.95
C PRO A 1 0.98 -2.19 10.79
N GLY A 2 1.54 -3.23 10.17
CA GLY A 2 1.76 -4.53 10.79
C GLY A 2 0.46 -5.33 10.95
N GLU A 3 0.57 -6.51 11.57
CA GLU A 3 -0.57 -7.35 11.86
C GLU A 3 -1.50 -6.62 12.86
N ASP A 4 -2.79 -6.58 12.54
CA ASP A 4 -3.83 -5.88 13.34
C ASP A 4 -3.51 -4.42 13.72
N GLY A 5 -2.64 -3.76 12.95
CA GLY A 5 -2.24 -2.38 13.21
C GLY A 5 -1.22 -2.21 14.34
N GLY A 6 -0.59 -3.30 14.78
CA GLY A 6 0.32 -3.28 15.94
C GLY A 6 1.54 -2.36 15.81
N MET A 7 1.94 -2.03 14.58
CA MET A 7 3.07 -1.13 14.33
C MET A 7 2.64 0.33 14.04
N TRP A 8 1.34 0.64 14.08
CA TRP A 8 0.85 1.95 13.66
C TRP A 8 1.45 3.10 14.47
N ASN A 9 1.47 2.98 15.80
CA ASN A 9 2.04 4.01 16.67
C ASN A 9 3.54 4.24 16.43
N GLU A 10 4.29 3.17 16.17
CA GLU A 10 5.71 3.30 15.83
C GLU A 10 5.90 4.04 14.51
N MET A 11 5.14 3.65 13.48
CA MET A 11 5.21 4.27 12.16
C MET A 11 4.88 5.76 12.20
N GLN A 12 3.84 6.15 12.96
CA GLN A 12 3.48 7.55 13.18
C GLN A 12 4.61 8.33 13.88
N ASN A 13 5.10 7.81 15.00
CA ASN A 13 6.11 8.49 15.81
C ASN A 13 7.43 8.67 15.05
N LYS A 14 7.79 7.71 14.19
CA LYS A 14 9.02 7.77 13.39
C LYS A 14 8.86 8.46 12.05
N GLY A 15 7.64 8.80 11.64
CA GLY A 15 7.36 9.36 10.33
C GLY A 15 7.77 8.41 9.20
N ILE A 16 7.45 7.12 9.34
CA ILE A 16 7.79 6.09 8.35
C ILE A 16 6.60 5.19 8.04
N MET A 17 6.66 4.55 6.88
CA MET A 17 5.93 3.33 6.59
C MET A 17 6.93 2.20 6.36
N ALA A 18 6.53 0.97 6.68
CA ALA A 18 7.37 -0.20 6.51
C ALA A 18 6.56 -1.37 5.96
N ILE A 19 7.23 -2.25 5.21
CA ILE A 19 6.67 -3.49 4.71
C ILE A 19 7.58 -4.66 5.10
N GLY A 20 6.99 -5.81 5.36
CA GLY A 20 7.71 -7.01 5.78
C GLY A 20 8.61 -7.63 4.70
N TRP A 21 8.98 -8.88 4.92
CA TRP A 21 9.90 -9.66 4.09
C TRP A 21 11.34 -9.12 4.07
N GLY A 22 11.78 -8.50 5.15
CA GLY A 22 13.15 -7.98 5.27
C GLY A 22 14.24 -9.05 5.20
N GLU A 23 13.92 -10.29 5.59
CA GLU A 23 14.86 -11.40 5.59
C GLU A 23 15.38 -11.79 4.19
N ILE A 24 14.70 -11.36 3.13
CA ILE A 24 15.23 -11.57 1.76
C ILE A 24 16.29 -10.54 1.36
N GLY A 25 16.53 -9.52 2.19
CA GLY A 25 17.44 -8.41 1.92
C GLY A 25 16.78 -7.23 1.22
N ALA A 26 17.58 -6.25 0.84
CA ALA A 26 17.14 -5.04 0.18
C ALA A 26 16.51 -5.33 -1.19
N ILE A 27 15.30 -4.80 -1.43
CA ILE A 27 14.51 -5.11 -2.63
C ILE A 27 15.14 -4.50 -3.90
N ASP A 28 15.81 -3.37 -3.78
CA ASP A 28 16.49 -2.68 -4.89
C ASP A 28 17.74 -3.43 -5.41
N ALA A 29 18.19 -4.46 -4.69
CA ALA A 29 19.24 -5.37 -5.16
C ALA A 29 18.76 -6.35 -6.25
N PHE A 30 17.43 -6.56 -6.39
CA PHE A 30 16.84 -7.49 -7.35
C PHE A 30 16.48 -6.80 -8.65
N GLN A 31 16.76 -7.47 -9.78
CA GLN A 31 16.49 -6.94 -11.12
C GLN A 31 15.08 -7.28 -11.62
N SER A 32 14.41 -8.25 -11.00
CA SER A 32 13.09 -8.72 -11.46
C SER A 32 12.24 -9.27 -10.32
N LYS A 33 10.92 -9.32 -10.57
CA LYS A 33 9.96 -9.99 -9.65
C LYS A 33 10.23 -11.50 -9.52
N GLU A 34 10.80 -12.11 -10.54
CA GLU A 34 11.19 -13.52 -10.55
C GLU A 34 12.29 -13.79 -9.52
N GLU A 35 13.33 -12.98 -9.50
CA GLU A 35 14.42 -13.07 -8.51
C GLU A 35 13.91 -12.90 -7.08
N ILE A 36 13.03 -11.93 -6.83
CA ILE A 36 12.39 -11.76 -5.53
C ILE A 36 11.58 -13.00 -5.14
N ARG A 37 10.82 -13.57 -6.08
CA ARG A 37 10.01 -14.75 -5.83
C ARG A 37 10.88 -15.94 -5.46
N ASP A 38 11.97 -16.17 -6.18
CA ASP A 38 12.87 -17.27 -5.94
C ASP A 38 13.59 -17.11 -4.60
N LYS A 39 13.98 -15.90 -4.25
CA LYS A 39 14.54 -15.57 -2.92
C LYS A 39 13.52 -15.77 -1.80
N MET A 40 12.26 -15.39 -1.99
CA MET A 40 11.19 -15.66 -1.02
C MET A 40 10.97 -17.17 -0.82
N LYS A 41 11.03 -17.97 -1.88
CA LYS A 41 10.92 -19.43 -1.76
C LYS A 41 12.12 -20.03 -1.02
N GLU A 42 13.31 -19.52 -1.25
CA GLU A 42 14.53 -19.96 -0.55
C GLU A 42 14.42 -19.69 0.96
N VAL A 43 14.02 -18.49 1.34
CA VAL A 43 13.99 -18.01 2.74
C VAL A 43 12.77 -18.55 3.50
N TYR A 44 11.58 -18.54 2.90
CA TYR A 44 10.31 -18.86 3.59
C TYR A 44 9.72 -20.21 3.18
N GLY A 45 10.34 -20.92 2.26
CA GLY A 45 9.91 -22.24 1.79
C GLY A 45 9.19 -22.22 0.45
N GLY A 46 9.32 -23.32 -0.29
CA GLY A 46 8.96 -23.44 -1.70
C GLY A 46 7.47 -23.64 -2.05
N ASN A 47 6.58 -23.83 -1.07
CA ASN A 47 5.21 -24.28 -1.32
C ASN A 47 4.21 -23.16 -1.65
N SER A 48 4.59 -21.91 -1.47
CA SER A 48 3.76 -20.74 -1.77
C SER A 48 4.13 -20.11 -3.13
N SER A 49 3.13 -19.54 -3.81
CA SER A 49 3.37 -18.78 -5.04
C SER A 49 4.04 -17.42 -4.81
N TYR A 50 3.91 -16.86 -3.61
CA TYR A 50 4.35 -15.52 -3.21
C TYR A 50 3.92 -14.38 -4.15
N LYS A 51 2.95 -14.62 -5.06
CA LYS A 51 2.55 -13.66 -6.09
C LYS A 51 2.20 -12.29 -5.49
N ASN A 52 1.36 -12.26 -4.46
CA ASN A 52 0.92 -11.02 -3.83
C ASN A 52 2.04 -10.35 -3.02
N SER A 53 2.87 -11.14 -2.32
CA SER A 53 4.01 -10.64 -1.54
C SER A 53 5.05 -9.99 -2.45
N VAL A 54 5.43 -10.68 -3.52
CA VAL A 54 6.36 -10.17 -4.55
C VAL A 54 5.84 -8.88 -5.17
N HIS A 55 4.54 -8.85 -5.50
CA HIS A 55 3.93 -7.65 -6.08
C HIS A 55 3.96 -6.49 -5.10
N ALA A 56 3.62 -6.73 -3.83
CA ALA A 56 3.61 -5.69 -2.79
C ALA A 56 5.00 -5.09 -2.56
N VAL A 57 6.05 -5.90 -2.38
CA VAL A 57 7.40 -5.38 -2.17
C VAL A 57 7.95 -4.70 -3.42
N TRP A 58 7.61 -5.20 -4.61
CA TRP A 58 7.99 -4.55 -5.87
C TRP A 58 7.35 -3.17 -6.03
N GLN A 59 6.03 -3.05 -5.78
CA GLN A 59 5.34 -1.76 -5.81
C GLN A 59 5.94 -0.80 -4.78
N PHE A 60 6.16 -1.27 -3.56
CA PHE A 60 6.73 -0.48 -2.49
C PHE A 60 8.11 0.09 -2.83
N CYS A 61 8.98 -0.70 -3.47
CA CYS A 61 10.34 -0.30 -3.82
C CYS A 61 10.41 0.48 -5.14
N ASN A 62 9.78 -0.03 -6.20
CA ASN A 62 10.07 0.40 -7.58
C ASN A 62 8.98 1.27 -8.21
N VAL A 63 7.77 1.30 -7.66
CA VAL A 63 6.63 2.02 -8.26
C VAL A 63 6.27 3.24 -7.42
N MET A 64 6.12 3.05 -6.12
CA MET A 64 5.83 4.13 -5.17
C MET A 64 6.96 5.17 -5.15
N LYS A 65 6.63 6.43 -5.04
CA LYS A 65 7.57 7.55 -5.09
C LYS A 65 7.18 8.69 -4.15
N PRO A 66 8.11 9.60 -3.84
CA PRO A 66 7.80 10.82 -3.10
C PRO A 66 6.64 11.58 -3.75
N GLY A 67 5.71 12.08 -2.92
CA GLY A 67 4.49 12.73 -3.33
C GLY A 67 3.26 11.81 -3.39
N ASP A 68 3.44 10.48 -3.45
CA ASP A 68 2.30 9.56 -3.44
C ASP A 68 1.53 9.64 -2.11
N ILE A 69 0.20 9.61 -2.20
CA ILE A 69 -0.68 9.56 -1.03
C ILE A 69 -0.86 8.10 -0.61
N VAL A 70 -0.77 7.85 0.68
CA VAL A 70 -0.99 6.52 1.26
C VAL A 70 -2.12 6.54 2.29
N PHE A 71 -3.02 5.57 2.19
CA PHE A 71 -4.04 5.30 3.18
C PHE A 71 -3.69 4.03 3.95
N VAL A 72 -3.79 4.10 5.26
CA VAL A 72 -3.43 2.99 6.15
C VAL A 72 -4.69 2.25 6.57
N LYS A 73 -4.78 0.97 6.21
CA LYS A 73 -5.91 0.12 6.60
C LYS A 73 -5.58 -0.71 7.84
N LYS A 74 -6.60 -0.95 8.67
CA LYS A 74 -6.58 -1.91 9.76
C LYS A 74 -7.68 -2.95 9.55
N GLY A 75 -7.29 -4.21 9.37
CA GLY A 75 -8.25 -5.26 9.02
C GLY A 75 -8.86 -5.03 7.63
N ARG A 76 -10.17 -5.25 7.51
CA ARG A 76 -10.90 -5.20 6.23
C ARG A 76 -11.92 -4.07 6.12
N THR A 77 -12.13 -3.32 7.17
CA THR A 77 -13.21 -2.32 7.22
C THR A 77 -12.75 -0.95 7.70
N ASN A 78 -11.53 -0.82 8.19
CA ASN A 78 -11.08 0.45 8.76
C ASN A 78 -9.91 1.04 7.98
N ILE A 79 -9.99 2.34 7.72
CA ILE A 79 -8.87 3.20 7.37
C ILE A 79 -8.49 3.96 8.64
N ILE A 80 -7.21 3.93 9.03
CA ILE A 80 -6.71 4.45 10.31
C ILE A 80 -5.67 5.56 10.15
N GLY A 81 -5.45 6.03 8.94
CA GLY A 81 -4.52 7.12 8.69
C GLY A 81 -4.29 7.40 7.21
N ARG A 82 -3.79 8.60 6.96
CA ARG A 82 -3.43 9.13 5.67
C ARG A 82 -2.09 9.85 5.77
N GLY A 83 -1.26 9.72 4.75
CA GLY A 83 0.04 10.39 4.71
C GLY A 83 0.54 10.61 3.29
N ILE A 84 1.64 11.34 3.19
CA ILE A 84 2.33 11.64 1.93
C ILE A 84 3.73 11.02 2.02
N VAL A 85 4.11 10.24 1.03
CA VAL A 85 5.45 9.66 0.93
C VAL A 85 6.47 10.77 0.71
N GLU A 86 7.52 10.80 1.52
CA GLU A 86 8.55 11.85 1.47
C GLU A 86 9.91 11.35 0.97
N SER A 87 10.13 10.03 0.93
CA SER A 87 11.43 9.50 0.51
C SER A 87 11.33 8.44 -0.56
N GLU A 88 12.42 8.23 -1.26
CA GLU A 88 12.67 7.00 -2.00
C GLU A 88 12.69 5.80 -1.05
N TYR A 89 12.72 4.59 -1.64
CA TYR A 89 12.89 3.35 -0.89
C TYR A 89 14.21 3.34 -0.12
N MET A 90 14.16 2.77 1.10
CA MET A 90 15.34 2.55 1.97
C MET A 90 15.25 1.16 2.60
N TYR A 91 16.38 0.56 2.85
CA TYR A 91 16.51 -0.66 3.62
C TYR A 91 17.22 -0.36 4.94
N ASP A 92 16.58 -0.67 6.07
CA ASP A 92 17.11 -0.48 7.42
C ASP A 92 17.62 -1.83 7.94
N ASP A 93 18.91 -2.05 7.87
CA ASP A 93 19.57 -3.29 8.26
C ASP A 93 19.71 -3.47 9.79
N GLU A 94 19.48 -2.41 10.56
CA GLU A 94 19.46 -2.47 12.04
C GLU A 94 18.12 -3.03 12.57
N ARG A 95 17.05 -3.07 11.76
CA ARG A 95 15.77 -3.65 12.18
C ARG A 95 15.84 -5.17 12.23
N ILE A 96 15.32 -5.72 13.33
CA ILE A 96 15.28 -7.18 13.58
C ILE A 96 13.86 -7.77 13.54
N ASP A 97 12.86 -6.97 13.21
CA ASP A 97 11.44 -7.34 13.22
C ASP A 97 10.93 -7.81 11.84
N GLY A 98 11.81 -7.89 10.84
CA GLY A 98 11.46 -8.25 9.46
C GLY A 98 10.83 -7.13 8.63
N TYR A 99 10.63 -5.93 9.21
CA TYR A 99 10.10 -4.73 8.53
C TYR A 99 11.20 -3.77 8.09
N ASN A 100 12.23 -4.29 7.48
CA ASN A 100 13.45 -3.58 7.07
C ASN A 100 13.22 -2.66 5.86
N ASN A 101 12.20 -2.94 5.04
CA ASN A 101 11.86 -2.15 3.86
C ASN A 101 11.04 -0.95 4.29
N ILE A 102 11.59 0.26 4.19
CA ILE A 102 10.99 1.49 4.74
C ILE A 102 10.95 2.64 3.74
N ARG A 103 10.02 3.58 3.98
CA ARG A 103 9.98 4.92 3.38
C ARG A 103 9.62 5.94 4.44
N LYS A 104 10.12 7.17 4.33
CA LYS A 104 9.63 8.29 5.14
C LYS A 104 8.26 8.73 4.66
N VAL A 105 7.39 9.06 5.60
CA VAL A 105 6.03 9.51 5.34
C VAL A 105 5.69 10.66 6.28
N LYS A 106 5.14 11.71 5.75
CA LYS A 106 4.46 12.75 6.52
C LYS A 106 3.03 12.29 6.75
N TRP A 107 2.75 11.76 7.94
CA TRP A 107 1.38 11.42 8.33
C TRP A 107 0.59 12.69 8.54
N THR A 108 -0.52 12.84 7.81
CA THR A 108 -1.37 14.04 7.84
C THR A 108 -2.61 13.83 8.69
N HIS A 109 -3.07 12.58 8.82
CA HIS A 109 -4.27 12.21 9.56
C HIS A 109 -4.07 10.85 10.23
N ASP A 110 -4.70 10.66 11.39
CA ASP A 110 -4.66 9.43 12.19
C ASP A 110 -6.02 9.03 12.76
N GLU A 111 -7.08 9.70 12.31
CA GLU A 111 -8.46 9.38 12.64
C GLU A 111 -8.86 8.05 11.99
N SER A 112 -9.58 7.22 12.72
CA SER A 112 -10.09 5.95 12.25
C SER A 112 -11.49 6.09 11.67
N HIS A 113 -11.68 5.62 10.44
CA HIS A 113 -12.95 5.60 9.72
C HIS A 113 -13.34 4.16 9.39
N GLU A 114 -14.54 3.76 9.80
CA GLU A 114 -15.09 2.46 9.42
C GLU A 114 -15.81 2.57 8.07
N LEU A 115 -15.49 1.65 7.16
CA LEU A 115 -16.09 1.58 5.84
C LEU A 115 -17.18 0.51 5.82
N GLU A 116 -18.27 0.77 5.11
CA GLU A 116 -19.35 -0.20 4.89
C GLU A 116 -18.91 -1.37 4.01
N ILE A 117 -17.84 -1.17 3.21
CA ILE A 117 -17.29 -2.17 2.29
C ILE A 117 -16.05 -2.86 2.86
N LYS A 118 -15.80 -4.07 2.39
CA LYS A 118 -14.59 -4.83 2.77
C LYS A 118 -13.43 -4.49 1.85
N LEU A 119 -12.37 -3.98 2.45
CA LEU A 119 -11.10 -3.72 1.77
C LEU A 119 -10.40 -5.01 1.34
N ALA A 120 -9.54 -4.90 0.32
CA ALA A 120 -8.72 -6.00 -0.15
C ALA A 120 -7.80 -6.55 0.95
N LEU A 121 -7.56 -7.87 0.94
CA LEU A 121 -6.63 -8.53 1.86
C LEU A 121 -5.15 -8.28 1.51
N LYS A 122 -4.86 -7.72 0.34
CA LYS A 122 -3.48 -7.42 -0.09
C LYS A 122 -2.79 -6.48 0.88
N THR A 123 -1.50 -6.69 1.10
CA THR A 123 -0.67 -5.85 1.97
C THR A 123 -0.54 -4.43 1.43
N LEU A 124 -0.34 -4.31 0.12
CA LEU A 124 -0.27 -3.04 -0.60
C LEU A 124 -1.11 -3.15 -1.87
N THR A 125 -1.87 -2.10 -2.20
CA THR A 125 -2.68 -2.01 -3.41
C THR A 125 -2.54 -0.60 -3.96
N ASP A 126 -2.14 -0.48 -5.21
CA ASP A 126 -2.21 0.78 -5.94
C ASP A 126 -3.67 1.01 -6.36
N VAL A 127 -4.25 2.08 -5.85
CA VAL A 127 -5.65 2.47 -6.12
C VAL A 127 -5.74 3.69 -7.03
N THR A 128 -4.62 4.22 -7.49
CA THR A 128 -4.55 5.39 -8.38
C THR A 128 -5.47 5.29 -9.60
N PRO A 129 -5.62 4.13 -10.27
CA PRO A 129 -6.49 4.01 -11.44
C PRO A 129 -8.00 4.11 -11.13
N TYR A 130 -8.40 4.09 -9.86
CA TYR A 130 -9.80 4.02 -9.41
C TYR A 130 -10.21 5.38 -8.80
N THR A 131 -10.37 6.41 -9.65
CA THR A 131 -10.58 7.81 -9.23
C THR A 131 -11.73 7.96 -8.25
N ASP A 132 -12.91 7.40 -8.54
CA ASP A 132 -14.08 7.50 -7.66
C ASP A 132 -13.83 6.89 -6.27
N TYR A 133 -12.97 5.85 -6.21
CA TYR A 133 -12.57 5.24 -4.95
C TYR A 133 -11.58 6.11 -4.20
N VAL A 134 -10.62 6.70 -4.90
CA VAL A 134 -9.65 7.64 -4.33
C VAL A 134 -10.36 8.88 -3.77
N ASP A 135 -11.33 9.42 -4.51
CA ASP A 135 -12.12 10.55 -4.06
C ASP A 135 -12.87 10.25 -2.76
N LYS A 136 -13.54 9.10 -2.69
CA LYS A 136 -14.21 8.65 -1.44
C LYS A 136 -13.23 8.46 -0.28
N LEU A 137 -12.02 7.98 -0.51
CA LEU A 137 -11.00 7.89 0.53
C LEU A 137 -10.52 9.27 1.00
N ASN A 138 -10.40 10.24 0.10
CA ASN A 138 -10.04 11.61 0.46
C ASN A 138 -11.15 12.30 1.26
N GLU A 139 -12.42 12.10 0.89
CA GLU A 139 -13.59 12.63 1.61
C GLU A 139 -13.63 12.19 3.07
N LEU A 140 -13.10 11.01 3.42
CA LEU A 140 -13.02 10.56 4.81
C LEU A 140 -12.24 11.52 5.71
N TYR A 141 -11.31 12.26 5.16
CA TYR A 141 -10.42 13.14 5.91
C TYR A 141 -10.67 14.63 5.64
N ASP A 142 -11.77 14.95 4.95
CA ASP A 142 -12.17 16.34 4.63
C ASP A 142 -10.97 17.19 4.16
N THR A 143 -10.18 16.62 3.28
CA THR A 143 -8.94 17.23 2.82
C THR A 143 -9.23 18.17 1.67
N ASP A 144 -9.31 19.46 1.97
CA ASP A 144 -9.05 20.53 1.00
C ASP A 144 -7.59 20.45 0.54
N LEU A 145 -7.25 19.42 -0.25
CA LEU A 145 -6.01 19.45 -0.99
C LEU A 145 -6.21 20.42 -2.15
N GLU A 146 -5.67 21.62 -2.02
CA GLU A 146 -5.27 22.38 -3.21
C GLU A 146 -4.32 21.43 -3.98
N LEU A 147 -4.86 20.83 -5.03
CA LEU A 147 -4.07 20.09 -6.01
C LEU A 147 -3.13 21.12 -6.65
N GLU A 148 -1.89 21.20 -6.16
CA GLU A 148 -0.82 21.79 -6.95
C GLU A 148 -0.82 21.05 -8.29
N ASP A 149 -0.91 21.78 -9.37
CA ASP A 149 -1.04 21.35 -10.76
C ASP A 149 -0.23 20.06 -11.02
N GLU A 150 -0.89 18.90 -10.92
CA GLU A 150 -0.33 17.67 -11.41
C GLU A 150 -0.49 17.66 -12.93
N GLU A 151 0.64 17.59 -13.65
CA GLU A 151 0.65 17.22 -15.07
C GLU A 151 -0.30 16.03 -15.28
N GLU A 152 -1.28 16.18 -16.17
CA GLU A 152 -2.25 15.13 -16.51
C GLU A 152 -1.51 13.82 -16.84
N LYS A 153 -1.45 12.91 -15.88
CA LYS A 153 -1.05 11.54 -16.16
C LYS A 153 -2.17 10.91 -16.95
N GLU A 154 -1.87 10.53 -18.19
CA GLU A 154 -2.79 9.79 -19.05
C GLU A 154 -3.02 8.40 -18.43
N TYR A 155 -4.03 8.26 -17.57
CA TYR A 155 -4.40 7.00 -16.97
C TYR A 155 -5.16 6.13 -17.99
N LYS A 156 -4.71 4.87 -18.16
CA LYS A 156 -5.53 3.88 -18.86
C LYS A 156 -6.84 3.71 -18.13
N ALA A 157 -7.95 3.81 -18.87
CA ALA A 157 -9.26 3.54 -18.29
C ALA A 157 -9.32 2.08 -17.80
N TYR A 158 -9.39 1.91 -16.50
CA TYR A 158 -9.59 0.61 -15.87
C TYR A 158 -11.07 0.23 -15.92
N THR A 159 -11.33 -1.02 -16.27
CA THR A 159 -12.70 -1.52 -16.30
C THR A 159 -13.14 -1.95 -14.90
N LYS A 160 -14.45 -2.09 -14.70
CA LYS A 160 -15.02 -2.68 -13.49
C LYS A 160 -14.45 -4.09 -13.18
N ILE A 161 -14.16 -4.86 -14.23
CA ILE A 161 -13.58 -6.20 -14.10
C ILE A 161 -12.19 -6.12 -13.51
N ASP A 162 -11.34 -5.21 -14.02
CA ASP A 162 -9.98 -5.01 -13.51
C ASP A 162 -10.00 -4.63 -12.03
N PHE A 163 -10.94 -3.75 -11.63
CA PHE A 163 -11.13 -3.37 -10.23
C PHE A 163 -11.48 -4.58 -9.35
N LEU A 164 -12.46 -5.38 -9.77
CA LEU A 164 -12.92 -6.53 -8.99
C LEU A 164 -11.83 -7.58 -8.84
N GLU A 165 -11.01 -7.80 -9.88
CA GLU A 165 -9.88 -8.72 -9.83
C GLU A 165 -8.73 -8.19 -8.95
N ASP A 166 -8.39 -6.92 -9.07
CA ASP A 166 -7.26 -6.32 -8.35
C ASP A 166 -7.52 -6.14 -6.85
N VAL A 167 -8.73 -5.76 -6.47
CA VAL A 167 -9.09 -5.55 -5.06
C VAL A 167 -9.83 -6.74 -4.43
N TYR A 168 -10.06 -7.82 -5.19
CA TYR A 168 -10.83 -9.00 -4.74
C TYR A 168 -12.19 -8.62 -4.14
N MET A 169 -12.89 -7.73 -4.82
CA MET A 169 -14.18 -7.21 -4.41
C MET A 169 -15.29 -7.85 -5.22
N SER A 170 -16.44 -8.14 -4.62
CA SER A 170 -17.63 -8.59 -5.34
C SER A 170 -18.24 -7.44 -6.14
N GLU A 171 -18.94 -7.77 -7.23
CA GLU A 171 -19.64 -6.79 -8.07
C GLU A 171 -20.68 -5.97 -7.28
N GLU A 172 -21.34 -6.59 -6.30
CA GLU A 172 -22.30 -5.93 -5.42
C GLU A 172 -21.64 -4.84 -4.56
N ASN A 173 -20.48 -5.15 -3.98
CA ASN A 173 -19.73 -4.20 -3.17
C ASN A 173 -19.16 -3.05 -4.02
N TYR A 174 -18.72 -3.34 -5.25
CA TYR A 174 -18.28 -2.29 -6.18
C TYR A 174 -19.41 -1.29 -6.46
N ASN A 175 -20.61 -1.76 -6.79
CA ASN A 175 -21.75 -0.89 -7.09
C ASN A 175 -22.16 -0.02 -5.88
N THR A 176 -21.96 -0.50 -4.65
CA THR A 176 -22.20 0.27 -3.43
C THR A 176 -21.16 1.37 -3.25
N LEU A 177 -19.91 1.10 -3.68
CA LEU A 177 -18.80 2.05 -3.55
C LEU A 177 -18.94 3.26 -4.51
N VAL A 178 -19.39 3.01 -5.75
CA VAL A 178 -19.43 4.04 -6.82
C VAL A 178 -20.82 4.64 -7.05
N SER A 179 -21.81 4.30 -6.23
CA SER A 179 -23.18 4.86 -6.26
C SER A 179 -23.34 6.05 -5.31
#